data_bcb48be71388e29b0926ea25d2b34e57
#
_entry.id   bcb48be71388e29b0926ea25d2b34e57
#
_cell.length_a   1.000
_cell.length_b   1.000
_cell.length_c   1.000
_cell.angle_alpha   90.00
_cell.angle_beta   90.00
_cell.angle_gamma   90.00
#
_symmetry.space_group_name_H-M   'P 1'
#
loop_
_entity.id
_entity.type
_entity.pdbx_description
1 polymer ?
#
loop_
_entity_poly.entity_id
_entity_poly.type
_entity_poly.pdbx_seq_one_letter_code
_entity_poly.pdbx_strand_id
1 'polypeptide(L)'
;MKKIIGWIIGLCILAGGATVSAIRWEAWFGNPPEPEWTGEKIIHQFITMNNDSVLRALQRDTLSFLLLGDIHNSLTNDQMIALSECHSDIQFWAQMGDWMERPYVCYEQMIYQSLLGTRIDSLPIVAIPGNHEYLKGVVKTLPEHWKSIFPNPQNGPARFLGTTYYVDFPHLRLIALDTDGLHRMSDYTQVAFWLKKT
;
A
#
# COMPACT_ATOMS: atom_id res chain seq x y z
N MET A 1 18.31 -7.16 48.32
CA MET A 1 17.36 -7.70 47.31
C MET A 1 16.36 -6.68 46.80
N LYS A 2 15.60 -5.95 47.61
CA LYS A 2 14.57 -4.97 47.13
C LYS A 2 15.12 -3.86 46.23
N LYS A 3 16.35 -3.35 46.47
CA LYS A 3 16.96 -2.31 45.63
C LYS A 3 17.37 -2.82 44.24
N ILE A 4 17.85 -4.07 44.13
CA ILE A 4 18.25 -4.69 42.88
C ILE A 4 17.04 -4.94 41.98
N ILE A 5 15.93 -5.39 42.56
CA ILE A 5 14.67 -5.62 41.86
C ILE A 5 14.12 -4.29 41.31
N GLY A 6 14.20 -3.21 42.09
CA GLY A 6 13.78 -1.89 41.63
C GLY A 6 14.58 -1.38 40.42
N TRP A 7 15.89 -1.65 40.38
CA TRP A 7 16.74 -1.27 39.25
C TRP A 7 16.46 -2.14 38.01
N ILE A 8 16.20 -3.42 38.16
CA ILE A 8 15.86 -4.32 37.06
C ILE A 8 14.50 -3.90 36.44
N ILE A 9 13.50 -3.60 37.26
CA ILE A 9 12.20 -3.12 36.80
C ILE A 9 12.36 -1.74 36.10
N GLY A 10 13.15 -0.82 36.66
CA GLY A 10 13.46 0.47 36.05
C GLY A 10 14.16 0.32 34.70
N LEU A 11 15.13 -0.60 34.60
CA LEU A 11 15.81 -0.88 33.33
C LEU A 11 14.89 -1.51 32.30
N CYS A 12 14.00 -2.41 32.71
CA CYS A 12 12.99 -3.00 31.81
C CYS A 12 11.96 -1.97 31.34
N ILE A 13 11.56 -1.03 32.20
CA ILE A 13 10.67 0.07 31.84
C ILE A 13 11.40 1.06 30.89
N LEU A 14 12.67 1.34 31.13
CA LEU A 14 13.48 2.17 30.24
C LEU A 14 13.74 1.48 28.89
N ALA A 15 14.05 0.18 28.91
CA ALA A 15 14.22 -0.60 27.68
C ALA A 15 12.89 -0.78 26.94
N GLY A 16 11.80 -1.05 27.65
CA GLY A 16 10.44 -1.10 27.07
C GLY A 16 9.99 0.27 26.58
N GLY A 17 10.27 1.35 27.30
CA GLY A 17 10.03 2.72 26.88
C GLY A 17 10.87 3.11 25.69
N ALA A 18 12.13 2.67 25.61
CA ALA A 18 13.01 2.92 24.47
C ALA A 18 12.54 2.13 23.23
N THR A 19 12.09 0.89 23.38
CA THR A 19 11.51 0.11 22.27
C THR A 19 10.17 0.67 21.80
N VAL A 20 9.29 1.04 22.71
CA VAL A 20 8.02 1.71 22.36
C VAL A 20 8.28 3.10 21.74
N SER A 21 9.30 3.83 22.22
CA SER A 21 9.73 5.09 21.61
C SER A 21 10.38 4.88 20.26
N ALA A 22 11.15 3.79 20.07
CA ALA A 22 11.73 3.45 18.77
C ALA A 22 10.64 3.04 17.76
N ILE A 23 9.64 2.25 18.18
CA ILE A 23 8.50 1.88 17.36
C ILE A 23 7.63 3.10 17.01
N ARG A 24 7.55 4.11 17.92
CA ARG A 24 6.82 5.37 17.71
C ARG A 24 7.71 6.54 17.27
N TRP A 25 9.02 6.34 17.20
CA TRP A 25 9.96 7.40 16.84
C TRP A 25 9.57 8.09 15.54
N GLU A 26 9.22 7.32 14.55
CA GLU A 26 8.82 7.84 13.24
C GLU A 26 7.52 8.64 13.28
N ALA A 27 6.57 8.23 14.14
CA ALA A 27 5.33 8.96 14.33
C ALA A 27 5.51 10.27 15.11
N TRP A 28 6.53 10.37 15.96
CA TRP A 28 6.74 11.52 16.85
C TRP A 28 7.81 12.48 16.37
N PHE A 29 8.86 11.97 15.76
CA PHE A 29 10.05 12.76 15.38
C PHE A 29 10.29 12.79 13.87
N GLY A 30 9.42 12.19 13.10
CA GLY A 30 9.56 12.04 11.65
C GLY A 30 10.37 10.80 11.28
N ASN A 31 10.33 10.49 10.02
CA ASN A 31 11.09 9.40 9.46
C ASN A 31 12.59 9.73 9.43
N PRO A 32 13.48 8.74 9.54
CA PRO A 32 14.88 8.93 9.25
C PRO A 32 15.05 9.55 7.85
N PRO A 33 16.19 10.20 7.60
CA PRO A 33 16.46 10.77 6.29
C PRO A 33 16.31 9.71 5.20
N GLU A 34 15.75 10.13 4.07
CA GLU A 34 15.60 9.27 2.92
C GLU A 34 16.97 8.79 2.44
N PRO A 35 17.16 7.48 2.21
CA PRO A 35 18.36 6.98 1.59
C PRO A 35 18.54 7.60 0.19
N GLU A 36 19.78 7.91 -0.18
CA GLU A 36 20.07 8.47 -1.50
C GLU A 36 19.83 7.42 -2.59
N TRP A 37 19.02 7.77 -3.59
CA TRP A 37 18.83 6.97 -4.78
C TRP A 37 19.93 7.28 -5.81
N THR A 38 20.77 6.32 -6.11
CA THR A 38 21.89 6.46 -7.05
C THR A 38 21.60 5.93 -8.45
N GLY A 39 20.44 5.28 -8.64
CA GLY A 39 19.99 4.77 -9.92
C GLY A 39 19.30 5.83 -10.79
N GLU A 40 18.95 5.44 -12.01
CA GLU A 40 18.09 6.27 -12.87
C GLU A 40 16.71 6.46 -12.24
N LYS A 41 16.20 7.70 -12.26
CA LYS A 41 14.88 7.98 -11.75
C LYS A 41 13.82 7.55 -12.78
N ILE A 42 13.00 6.60 -12.39
CA ILE A 42 11.91 6.08 -13.19
C ILE A 42 10.63 6.86 -12.85
N ILE A 43 9.95 7.37 -13.87
CA ILE A 43 8.62 7.95 -13.75
C ILE A 43 7.65 6.89 -14.27
N HIS A 44 6.88 6.30 -13.37
CA HIS A 44 5.95 5.23 -13.70
C HIS A 44 4.55 5.53 -13.16
N GLN A 45 3.56 5.20 -13.96
CA GLN A 45 2.16 5.27 -13.56
C GLN A 45 1.48 3.96 -13.96
N PHE A 46 0.94 3.27 -12.99
CA PHE A 46 0.27 2.00 -13.23
C PHE A 46 -1.09 2.17 -13.92
N ILE A 47 -1.45 1.17 -14.70
CA ILE A 47 -2.79 1.06 -15.28
C ILE A 47 -3.74 0.64 -14.15
N THR A 48 -4.63 1.52 -13.75
CA THR A 48 -5.59 1.24 -12.67
C THR A 48 -6.99 0.97 -13.20
N MET A 49 -7.88 0.53 -12.30
CA MET A 49 -9.28 0.27 -12.61
C MET A 49 -10.11 1.55 -12.83
N ASN A 50 -9.49 2.73 -12.87
CA ASN A 50 -10.14 4.00 -13.22
C ASN A 50 -10.24 4.23 -14.75
N ASN A 51 -9.98 3.21 -15.55
CA ASN A 51 -9.97 3.29 -17.00
C ASN A 51 -11.12 2.43 -17.58
N ASP A 52 -12.08 3.07 -18.25
CA ASP A 52 -13.25 2.40 -18.83
C ASP A 52 -12.88 1.32 -19.86
N SER A 53 -11.77 1.48 -20.59
CA SER A 53 -11.33 0.45 -21.54
C SER A 53 -10.81 -0.80 -20.83
N VAL A 54 -10.13 -0.61 -19.70
CA VAL A 54 -9.69 -1.70 -18.82
C VAL A 54 -10.90 -2.43 -18.23
N LEU A 55 -11.85 -1.68 -17.69
CA LEU A 55 -13.07 -2.27 -17.12
C LEU A 55 -13.86 -3.07 -18.16
N ARG A 56 -13.99 -2.53 -19.39
CA ARG A 56 -14.64 -3.28 -20.49
C ARG A 56 -13.89 -4.56 -20.85
N ALA A 57 -12.56 -4.55 -20.85
CA ALA A 57 -11.75 -5.73 -21.15
C ALA A 57 -11.87 -6.83 -20.08
N LEU A 58 -12.20 -6.45 -18.85
CA LEU A 58 -12.37 -7.34 -17.70
C LEU A 58 -13.84 -7.78 -17.47
N GLN A 59 -14.78 -7.41 -18.37
CA GLN A 59 -16.17 -7.87 -18.32
C GLN A 59 -16.26 -9.31 -18.84
N ARG A 60 -15.88 -10.28 -18.01
CA ARG A 60 -15.81 -11.71 -18.31
C ARG A 60 -16.52 -12.51 -17.23
N ASP A 61 -16.95 -13.72 -17.57
CA ASP A 61 -17.61 -14.62 -16.62
C ASP A 61 -16.67 -15.17 -15.56
N THR A 62 -15.38 -15.24 -15.85
CA THR A 62 -14.34 -15.70 -14.93
C THR A 62 -13.24 -14.68 -14.85
N LEU A 63 -12.75 -14.44 -13.62
CA LEU A 63 -11.67 -13.52 -13.32
C LEU A 63 -10.56 -14.27 -12.60
N SER A 64 -9.35 -14.17 -13.14
CA SER A 64 -8.11 -14.62 -12.50
C SER A 64 -7.29 -13.41 -12.11
N PHE A 65 -6.85 -13.32 -10.86
CA PHE A 65 -6.04 -12.20 -10.40
C PHE A 65 -5.02 -12.62 -9.34
N LEU A 66 -3.95 -11.87 -9.27
CA LEU A 66 -2.89 -12.05 -8.27
C LEU A 66 -3.11 -11.09 -7.12
N LEU A 67 -2.97 -11.59 -5.88
CA LEU A 67 -2.92 -10.76 -4.67
C LEU A 67 -1.48 -10.68 -4.17
N LEU A 68 -1.00 -9.45 -3.96
CA LEU A 68 0.29 -9.17 -3.36
C LEU A 68 0.10 -8.20 -2.20
N GLY A 69 0.78 -8.43 -1.09
CA GLY A 69 0.79 -7.53 0.06
C GLY A 69 2.10 -7.65 0.82
N ASP A 70 2.40 -6.68 1.68
CA ASP A 70 3.60 -6.65 2.51
C ASP A 70 4.90 -6.89 1.73
N ILE A 71 5.01 -6.27 0.56
CA ILE A 71 6.17 -6.45 -0.34
C ILE A 71 7.43 -5.81 0.27
N HIS A 72 7.27 -4.64 0.92
CA HIS A 72 8.36 -3.92 1.57
C HIS A 72 9.63 -3.78 0.71
N ASN A 73 9.45 -3.51 -0.59
CA ASN A 73 10.52 -3.45 -1.60
C ASN A 73 11.47 -4.67 -1.60
N SER A 74 10.98 -5.83 -1.14
CA SER A 74 11.78 -7.06 -1.04
C SER A 74 11.75 -7.95 -2.28
N LEU A 75 10.80 -7.73 -3.22
CA LEU A 75 10.73 -8.50 -4.45
C LEU A 75 11.76 -8.02 -5.47
N THR A 76 12.49 -8.99 -6.02
CA THR A 76 13.41 -8.74 -7.12
C THR A 76 12.71 -8.85 -8.48
N ASN A 77 13.33 -8.32 -9.54
CA ASN A 77 12.84 -8.47 -10.90
C ASN A 77 12.66 -9.94 -11.29
N ASP A 78 13.62 -10.80 -10.97
CA ASP A 78 13.55 -12.24 -11.26
C ASP A 78 12.37 -12.91 -10.57
N GLN A 79 12.05 -12.53 -9.34
CA GLN A 79 10.87 -13.03 -8.62
C GLN A 79 9.57 -12.56 -9.28
N MET A 80 9.50 -11.31 -9.72
CA MET A 80 8.33 -10.79 -10.42
C MET A 80 8.15 -11.43 -11.81
N ILE A 81 9.25 -11.69 -12.54
CA ILE A 81 9.22 -12.45 -13.78
C ILE A 81 8.66 -13.84 -13.53
N ALA A 82 9.21 -14.57 -12.55
CA ALA A 82 8.76 -15.92 -12.22
C ALA A 82 7.26 -15.95 -11.85
N LEU A 83 6.77 -15.01 -11.04
CA LEU A 83 5.35 -14.88 -10.71
C LEU A 83 4.49 -14.65 -11.97
N SER A 84 4.94 -13.78 -12.88
CA SER A 84 4.20 -13.45 -14.08
C SER A 84 4.13 -14.60 -15.09
N GLU A 85 5.17 -15.43 -15.16
CA GLU A 85 5.25 -16.58 -16.05
C GLU A 85 4.45 -17.78 -15.54
N CYS A 86 4.46 -18.03 -14.21
CA CYS A 86 3.72 -19.14 -13.61
C CYS A 86 2.20 -19.03 -13.81
N HIS A 87 1.67 -17.83 -14.04
CA HIS A 87 0.23 -17.53 -14.03
C HIS A 87 -0.17 -16.70 -15.25
N SER A 88 -0.08 -17.28 -16.43
CA SER A 88 -0.37 -16.59 -17.70
C SER A 88 -1.83 -16.19 -17.89
N ASP A 89 -2.75 -16.72 -17.09
CA ASP A 89 -4.19 -16.43 -17.11
C ASP A 89 -4.59 -15.22 -16.26
N ILE A 90 -3.68 -14.65 -15.45
CA ILE A 90 -3.94 -13.47 -14.64
C ILE A 90 -4.34 -12.30 -15.54
N GLN A 91 -5.45 -11.64 -15.19
CA GLN A 91 -6.05 -10.53 -15.93
C GLN A 91 -5.80 -9.18 -15.27
N PHE A 92 -5.63 -9.17 -13.95
CA PHE A 92 -5.23 -8.02 -13.16
C PHE A 92 -4.55 -8.49 -11.86
N TRP A 93 -4.02 -7.56 -11.10
CA TRP A 93 -3.48 -7.85 -9.78
C TRP A 93 -3.93 -6.84 -8.75
N ALA A 94 -3.91 -7.22 -7.49
CA ALA A 94 -4.25 -6.36 -6.39
C ALA A 94 -3.09 -6.29 -5.40
N GLN A 95 -2.70 -5.06 -5.09
CA GLN A 95 -1.71 -4.74 -4.09
C GLN A 95 -2.44 -4.33 -2.81
N MET A 96 -2.18 -5.08 -1.72
CA MET A 96 -2.97 -5.04 -0.48
C MET A 96 -2.32 -4.19 0.62
N GLY A 97 -1.48 -3.24 0.25
CA GLY A 97 -0.74 -2.39 1.19
C GLY A 97 0.69 -2.82 1.43
N ASP A 98 1.45 -1.95 2.06
CA ASP A 98 2.85 -2.12 2.41
C ASP A 98 3.71 -2.52 1.21
N TRP A 99 3.53 -1.76 0.12
CA TRP A 99 4.33 -1.89 -1.09
C TRP A 99 5.77 -1.51 -0.82
N MET A 100 5.95 -0.42 -0.09
CA MET A 100 7.24 0.14 0.24
C MET A 100 7.53 -0.03 1.74
N GLU A 101 8.79 -0.21 2.08
CA GLU A 101 9.23 -0.12 3.48
C GLU A 101 8.91 1.26 4.07
N ARG A 102 9.04 2.31 3.24
CA ARG A 102 8.71 3.71 3.57
C ARG A 102 8.32 4.43 2.30
N PRO A 103 7.50 5.50 2.38
CA PRO A 103 7.09 6.28 1.22
C PRO A 103 8.24 7.17 0.72
N TYR A 104 9.41 6.63 0.49
CA TYR A 104 10.59 7.30 -0.03
C TYR A 104 10.82 6.98 -1.50
N VAL A 105 11.27 7.98 -2.25
CA VAL A 105 11.54 7.85 -3.69
C VAL A 105 12.48 6.70 -4.01
N CYS A 106 13.50 6.46 -3.17
CA CYS A 106 14.43 5.35 -3.38
C CYS A 106 13.73 3.98 -3.36
N TYR A 107 12.79 3.77 -2.47
CA TYR A 107 12.05 2.51 -2.38
C TYR A 107 11.04 2.35 -3.52
N GLU A 108 10.37 3.43 -3.91
CA GLU A 108 9.54 3.44 -5.11
C GLU A 108 10.34 3.01 -6.34
N GLN A 109 11.53 3.59 -6.52
CA GLN A 109 12.38 3.29 -7.66
C GLN A 109 12.83 1.83 -7.67
N MET A 110 13.15 1.25 -6.51
CA MET A 110 13.48 -0.17 -6.40
C MET A 110 12.33 -1.07 -6.84
N ILE A 111 11.10 -0.74 -6.43
CA ILE A 111 9.90 -1.50 -6.81
C ILE A 111 9.63 -1.37 -8.31
N TYR A 112 9.70 -0.16 -8.86
CA TYR A 112 9.53 0.03 -10.31
C TYR A 112 10.53 -0.76 -11.10
N GLN A 113 11.80 -0.75 -10.70
CA GLN A 113 12.81 -1.57 -11.34
C GLN A 113 12.49 -3.06 -11.28
N SER A 114 11.92 -3.55 -10.17
CA SER A 114 11.55 -4.96 -10.04
C SER A 114 10.40 -5.38 -10.95
N LEU A 115 9.56 -4.43 -11.38
CA LEU A 115 8.40 -4.68 -12.23
C LEU A 115 8.67 -4.49 -13.71
N LEU A 116 9.62 -3.62 -14.07
CA LEU A 116 9.87 -3.22 -15.45
C LEU A 116 10.14 -4.43 -16.34
N GLY A 117 9.42 -4.49 -17.47
CA GLY A 117 9.53 -5.56 -18.44
C GLY A 117 8.87 -6.87 -18.04
N THR A 118 8.27 -6.94 -16.86
CA THR A 118 7.46 -8.10 -16.46
C THR A 118 6.04 -7.98 -17.06
N ARG A 119 5.36 -9.11 -17.20
CA ARG A 119 3.95 -9.10 -17.59
C ARG A 119 3.06 -8.37 -16.59
N ILE A 120 3.40 -8.42 -15.29
CA ILE A 120 2.65 -7.76 -14.22
C ILE A 120 2.62 -6.24 -14.41
N ASP A 121 3.70 -5.64 -14.89
CA ASP A 121 3.78 -4.19 -15.18
C ASP A 121 2.73 -3.73 -16.20
N SER A 122 2.35 -4.59 -17.14
CA SER A 122 1.34 -4.31 -18.17
C SER A 122 -0.10 -4.64 -17.76
N LEU A 123 -0.31 -5.24 -16.58
CA LEU A 123 -1.64 -5.61 -16.11
C LEU A 123 -2.28 -4.48 -15.29
N PRO A 124 -3.63 -4.35 -15.35
CA PRO A 124 -4.34 -3.44 -14.46
C PRO A 124 -4.13 -3.78 -12.99
N ILE A 125 -4.10 -2.76 -12.14
CA ILE A 125 -3.92 -2.91 -10.70
C ILE A 125 -5.11 -2.37 -9.91
N VAL A 126 -5.43 -3.05 -8.81
CA VAL A 126 -6.19 -2.53 -7.67
C VAL A 126 -5.18 -2.25 -6.55
N ALA A 127 -4.93 -0.99 -6.23
CA ALA A 127 -3.92 -0.61 -5.24
C ALA A 127 -4.57 -0.01 -3.99
N ILE A 128 -4.20 -0.55 -2.82
CA ILE A 128 -4.64 -0.07 -1.51
C ILE A 128 -3.39 0.27 -0.70
N PRO A 129 -3.31 1.43 -0.03
CA PRO A 129 -2.19 1.74 0.85
C PRO A 129 -2.27 0.94 2.14
N GLY A 130 -1.12 0.52 2.66
CA GLY A 130 -0.96 -0.04 3.99
C GLY A 130 -0.40 0.96 4.99
N ASN A 131 0.02 0.48 6.15
CA ASN A 131 0.52 1.36 7.19
C ASN A 131 1.88 1.99 6.85
N HIS A 132 2.70 1.34 6.03
CA HIS A 132 4.00 1.86 5.61
C HIS A 132 3.88 3.03 4.62
N GLU A 133 2.85 3.10 3.82
CA GLU A 133 2.55 4.27 2.98
C GLU A 133 2.20 5.51 3.81
N TYR A 134 1.77 5.34 5.06
CA TYR A 134 1.42 6.42 5.98
C TYR A 134 2.54 6.82 6.98
N LEU A 135 3.71 6.19 6.92
CA LEU A 135 4.77 6.37 7.94
C LEU A 135 5.33 7.80 8.05
N LYS A 136 5.19 8.65 7.05
CA LYS A 136 5.63 10.06 7.13
C LYS A 136 4.80 10.92 8.11
N GLY A 137 3.99 10.30 8.96
CA GLY A 137 3.28 11.01 10.04
C GLY A 137 2.17 11.95 9.57
N VAL A 138 1.91 12.04 8.28
CA VAL A 138 0.81 12.84 7.74
C VAL A 138 -0.46 12.02 7.82
N VAL A 139 -1.03 11.98 9.00
CA VAL A 139 -2.21 11.20 9.35
C VAL A 139 -3.45 11.57 8.52
N LYS A 140 -3.44 12.71 7.83
CA LYS A 140 -4.65 13.25 7.18
C LYS A 140 -4.68 13.10 5.66
N THR A 141 -3.54 12.87 5.03
CA THR A 141 -3.45 12.75 3.57
C THR A 141 -2.51 11.63 3.19
N LEU A 142 -2.92 10.83 2.25
CA LEU A 142 -2.02 9.88 1.60
C LEU A 142 -0.91 10.67 0.90
N PRO A 143 0.32 10.20 0.90
CA PRO A 143 1.41 10.82 0.16
C PRO A 143 1.00 11.11 -1.30
N GLU A 144 1.26 12.32 -1.78
CA GLU A 144 0.86 12.73 -3.13
C GLU A 144 1.46 11.83 -4.22
N HIS A 145 2.70 11.38 -4.00
CA HIS A 145 3.36 10.48 -4.94
C HIS A 145 2.65 9.14 -5.06
N TRP A 146 2.09 8.56 -3.97
CA TRP A 146 1.28 7.35 -4.06
C TRP A 146 0.08 7.53 -4.97
N LYS A 147 -0.66 8.61 -4.80
CA LYS A 147 -1.83 8.92 -5.63
C LYS A 147 -1.47 9.18 -7.09
N SER A 148 -0.29 9.73 -7.35
CA SER A 148 0.20 9.94 -8.71
C SER A 148 0.60 8.64 -9.42
N ILE A 149 1.06 7.66 -8.64
CA ILE A 149 1.42 6.32 -9.13
C ILE A 149 0.18 5.50 -9.43
N PHE A 150 -0.80 5.56 -8.52
CA PHE A 150 -2.04 4.78 -8.56
C PHE A 150 -3.25 5.71 -8.70
N PRO A 151 -3.61 6.13 -9.93
CA PRO A 151 -4.82 6.92 -10.18
C PRO A 151 -6.08 6.06 -10.06
N ASN A 152 -6.39 5.62 -8.85
CA ASN A 152 -7.50 4.72 -8.53
C ASN A 152 -8.88 5.36 -8.74
N PRO A 153 -9.97 4.56 -8.84
CA PRO A 153 -11.34 5.06 -8.88
C PRO A 153 -11.66 6.03 -7.76
N GLN A 154 -12.46 7.06 -8.06
CA GLN A 154 -12.84 8.13 -7.15
C GLN A 154 -14.30 7.98 -6.66
N ASN A 155 -14.79 6.75 -6.56
CA ASN A 155 -16.17 6.42 -6.18
C ASN A 155 -16.33 6.05 -4.69
N GLY A 156 -15.29 6.22 -3.91
CA GLY A 156 -15.26 5.99 -2.47
C GLY A 156 -15.83 7.12 -1.62
N PRO A 157 -15.74 7.00 -0.29
CA PRO A 157 -16.11 8.07 0.64
C PRO A 157 -15.23 9.31 0.42
N ALA A 158 -15.78 10.50 0.60
CA ALA A 158 -15.12 11.77 0.26
C ALA A 158 -13.70 11.95 0.85
N ARG A 159 -13.47 11.45 2.06
CA ARG A 159 -12.14 11.55 2.73
C ARG A 159 -11.16 10.49 2.28
N PHE A 160 -11.62 9.45 1.58
CA PHE A 160 -10.84 8.27 1.18
C PHE A 160 -10.85 8.06 -0.32
N LEU A 161 -11.12 9.11 -1.11
CA LEU A 161 -11.13 9.04 -2.57
C LEU A 161 -9.77 8.54 -3.08
N GLY A 162 -9.82 7.49 -3.90
CA GLY A 162 -8.63 6.86 -4.47
C GLY A 162 -7.85 5.91 -3.55
N THR A 163 -8.26 5.79 -2.27
CA THR A 163 -7.70 4.80 -1.33
C THR A 163 -8.75 3.79 -0.87
N THR A 164 -10.02 4.21 -0.78
CA THR A 164 -11.18 3.34 -0.59
C THR A 164 -12.11 3.53 -1.77
N TYR A 165 -12.44 2.46 -2.48
CA TYR A 165 -13.25 2.49 -3.69
C TYR A 165 -13.80 1.10 -4.02
N TYR A 166 -14.64 0.99 -5.04
CA TYR A 166 -15.06 -0.29 -5.57
C TYR A 166 -14.84 -0.39 -7.09
N VAL A 167 -14.81 -1.63 -7.56
CA VAL A 167 -14.75 -1.99 -8.97
C VAL A 167 -15.82 -3.03 -9.24
N ASP A 168 -16.65 -2.79 -10.24
CA ASP A 168 -17.71 -3.71 -10.65
C ASP A 168 -17.27 -4.59 -11.82
N PHE A 169 -17.45 -5.88 -11.64
CA PHE A 169 -17.38 -6.93 -12.65
C PHE A 169 -18.77 -7.55 -12.85
N PRO A 170 -19.02 -8.35 -13.89
CA PRO A 170 -20.37 -8.88 -14.17
C PRO A 170 -21.03 -9.61 -13.01
N HIS A 171 -20.27 -10.33 -12.21
CA HIS A 171 -20.78 -11.18 -11.13
C HIS A 171 -20.10 -10.90 -9.78
N LEU A 172 -19.27 -9.86 -9.69
CA LEU A 172 -18.48 -9.54 -8.51
C LEU A 172 -18.33 -8.04 -8.36
N ARG A 173 -18.53 -7.51 -7.16
CA ARG A 173 -18.02 -6.21 -6.75
C ARG A 173 -16.81 -6.41 -5.84
N LEU A 174 -15.67 -5.89 -6.26
CA LEU A 174 -14.46 -5.84 -5.46
C LEU A 174 -14.42 -4.51 -4.72
N ILE A 175 -14.32 -4.55 -3.40
CA ILE A 175 -14.21 -3.36 -2.55
C ILE A 175 -12.78 -3.27 -2.03
N ALA A 176 -12.10 -2.23 -2.43
CA ALA A 176 -10.78 -1.83 -1.93
C ALA A 176 -10.99 -0.93 -0.70
N LEU A 177 -10.55 -1.38 0.47
CA LEU A 177 -10.79 -0.71 1.74
C LEU A 177 -9.47 -0.32 2.41
N ASP A 178 -9.20 0.97 2.51
CA ASP A 178 -8.06 1.54 3.22
C ASP A 178 -8.28 1.49 4.73
N THR A 179 -7.91 0.38 5.33
CA THR A 179 -8.14 0.13 6.76
C THR A 179 -7.20 0.93 7.66
N ASP A 180 -5.98 1.21 7.21
CA ASP A 180 -5.02 2.00 7.99
C ASP A 180 -5.40 3.48 8.00
N GLY A 181 -5.77 4.04 6.87
CA GLY A 181 -6.32 5.39 6.80
C GLY A 181 -7.56 5.57 7.67
N LEU A 182 -8.47 4.60 7.65
CA LEU A 182 -9.65 4.55 8.53
C LEU A 182 -9.27 4.56 10.01
N HIS A 183 -8.35 3.71 10.40
CA HIS A 183 -7.87 3.63 11.79
C HIS A 183 -7.25 4.95 12.25
N ARG A 184 -6.39 5.54 11.44
CA ARG A 184 -5.71 6.80 11.74
C ARG A 184 -6.64 7.99 11.84
N MET A 185 -7.66 8.05 10.99
CA MET A 185 -8.62 9.16 10.96
C MET A 185 -9.81 8.94 11.88
N SER A 186 -9.98 7.75 12.44
CA SER A 186 -11.12 7.36 13.29
C SER A 186 -12.49 7.69 12.66
N ASP A 187 -12.58 7.63 11.33
CA ASP A 187 -13.76 8.04 10.55
C ASP A 187 -14.52 6.86 9.98
N TYR A 188 -14.89 5.95 10.86
CA TYR A 188 -15.63 4.75 10.47
C TYR A 188 -17.04 5.04 9.97
N THR A 189 -17.64 6.15 10.40
CA THR A 189 -19.02 6.48 10.08
C THR A 189 -19.24 6.73 8.59
N GLN A 190 -18.37 7.50 7.96
CA GLN A 190 -18.47 7.78 6.52
C GLN A 190 -18.37 6.51 5.69
N VAL A 191 -17.41 5.65 6.03
CA VAL A 191 -17.19 4.39 5.32
C VAL A 191 -18.33 3.41 5.55
N ALA A 192 -18.83 3.28 6.78
CA ALA A 192 -19.98 2.44 7.07
C ALA A 192 -21.25 2.91 6.32
N PHE A 193 -21.45 4.22 6.21
CA PHE A 193 -22.54 4.78 5.44
C PHE A 193 -22.39 4.55 3.93
N TRP A 194 -21.20 4.71 3.42
CA TRP A 194 -20.89 4.45 2.02
C TRP A 194 -21.08 2.97 1.68
N LEU A 195 -20.55 2.04 2.50
CA LEU A 195 -20.72 0.60 2.34
C LEU A 195 -22.18 0.16 2.30
N LYS A 196 -23.07 0.82 3.06
CA LYS A 196 -24.52 0.52 3.03
C LYS A 196 -25.19 0.94 1.73
N LYS A 197 -24.60 1.85 0.97
CA LYS A 197 -25.12 2.35 -0.30
C LYS A 197 -24.49 1.67 -1.52
N THR A 198 -23.33 1.05 -1.31
CA THR A 198 -22.57 0.32 -2.32
C THR A 198 -23.06 -1.11 -2.44
#